data_1e7d06181f1185ea429034cf8e8526e8
#
_entry.id   1e7d06181f1185ea429034cf8e8526e8
#
_cell.length_a   1.000
_cell.length_b   1.000
_cell.length_c   1.000
_cell.angle_alpha   90.00
_cell.angle_beta   90.00
_cell.angle_gamma   90.00
#
_symmetry.space_group_name_H-M   'P 1'
#
loop_
_entity.id
_entity.type
_entity.pdbx_description
1 polymer ?
#
loop_
_entity_poly.entity_id
_entity_poly.type
_entity_poly.pdbx_seq_one_letter_code
_entity_poly.pdbx_strand_id
1 'polypeptide(L)'
;MGMTRNHIRQLLSGSVMAACVFSICAMADAPARAQGAAAPARTLAPIPEGDVNALIKKYGLIESKQTAKEMVPDWTKPKMMLVAVDRPDRLAWLQKAVPDVKLVAVRQRGTPAQNVAEALPYAADADAFVGAQPPRLCIEDLIKAAKNLKWIQEPGAGIDDCRDASPEIAAGKFLFTDGTKLKGNVAENLLGMMVTLMRAEDLQVKMDLAPHIQRPDFGQRGWQIAGRTLLVVGLGGIGTDLARDAHALGMHVIATRASSHEGPDFVDYVGLSNELPDLIGKADVVAVAAPYTPETKGMFDAAMFARMKKGAIFISTSREQLVVEPDLAAAVKSGQVGAAGFEINIGPMHEPEGLWGLPNVLITTHQGAPLVEAEGAVSQNENLWVMMRENMRRYTAGEKMLSVAEIAKRGY
;
A
#
# COMPACT_ATOMS: atom_id res chain seq x y z
N MET A 1 16.25 73.31 -17.70
CA MET A 1 16.22 73.43 -19.16
C MET A 1 15.56 72.13 -19.69
N GLY A 2 14.39 72.27 -20.25
CA GLY A 2 13.49 71.15 -20.55
C GLY A 2 13.87 70.39 -21.82
N MET A 3 13.78 69.11 -21.79
CA MET A 3 13.62 68.25 -22.95
C MET A 3 12.19 67.84 -23.15
N THR A 4 11.66 68.26 -24.29
CA THR A 4 10.25 68.13 -24.68
C THR A 4 9.85 66.72 -25.05
N ARG A 5 8.62 66.38 -24.77
CA ARG A 5 7.89 65.12 -24.95
C ARG A 5 7.88 64.49 -26.37
N ASN A 6 8.63 64.99 -27.33
CA ASN A 6 8.57 64.54 -28.73
C ASN A 6 9.73 63.63 -29.19
N HIS A 7 10.71 63.29 -28.34
CA HIS A 7 11.82 62.42 -28.74
C HIS A 7 11.66 60.95 -28.28
N ILE A 8 10.56 60.61 -27.59
CA ILE A 8 10.31 59.23 -27.12
C ILE A 8 9.33 58.47 -28.05
N ARG A 9 8.76 59.15 -29.04
CA ARG A 9 7.78 58.48 -29.96
C ARG A 9 8.39 57.96 -31.28
N GLN A 10 9.68 58.13 -31.54
CA GLN A 10 10.32 57.66 -32.79
C GLN A 10 11.27 56.45 -32.62
N LEU A 11 11.37 55.85 -31.42
CA LEU A 11 12.21 54.66 -31.18
C LEU A 11 11.39 53.37 -30.86
N LEU A 12 10.07 53.38 -31.03
CA LEU A 12 9.21 52.22 -30.80
C LEU A 12 8.32 51.85 -32.00
N SER A 13 8.76 52.17 -33.24
CA SER A 13 8.10 51.67 -34.42
C SER A 13 9.12 50.94 -35.31
N GLY A 14 9.05 49.63 -35.28
CA GLY A 14 9.71 48.76 -36.26
C GLY A 14 10.91 48.00 -35.68
N SER A 15 10.71 46.78 -35.27
CA SER A 15 11.66 45.67 -35.18
C SER A 15 11.60 44.76 -33.96
N VAL A 16 10.54 44.81 -33.17
CA VAL A 16 10.39 43.86 -32.04
C VAL A 16 9.17 42.91 -32.18
N MET A 17 8.34 43.09 -33.22
CA MET A 17 7.21 42.17 -33.46
C MET A 17 7.48 40.98 -34.40
N ALA A 18 8.68 40.88 -34.97
CA ALA A 18 9.05 39.78 -35.87
C ALA A 18 9.84 38.64 -35.20
N ALA A 19 10.29 38.81 -33.92
CA ALA A 19 11.12 37.81 -33.22
C ALA A 19 10.36 36.93 -32.23
N CYS A 20 9.09 37.26 -31.88
CA CYS A 20 8.30 36.47 -30.97
C CYS A 20 7.31 35.48 -31.61
N VAL A 21 7.17 35.50 -32.95
CA VAL A 21 6.26 34.59 -33.66
C VAL A 21 6.97 33.34 -34.20
N PHE A 22 8.30 33.33 -34.24
CA PHE A 22 9.08 32.18 -34.74
C PHE A 22 9.64 31.24 -33.65
N SER A 23 9.41 31.51 -32.35
CA SER A 23 9.86 30.62 -31.28
C SER A 23 8.77 29.66 -30.77
N ILE A 24 7.53 29.71 -31.29
CA ILE A 24 6.45 28.81 -30.86
C ILE A 24 6.23 27.62 -31.83
N CYS A 25 6.89 27.64 -33.01
CA CYS A 25 6.78 26.54 -33.98
C CYS A 25 7.94 25.54 -33.99
N ALA A 26 8.89 25.59 -33.07
CA ALA A 26 10.02 24.66 -33.02
C ALA A 26 9.92 23.61 -31.87
N MET A 27 8.75 23.40 -31.29
CA MET A 27 8.52 22.30 -30.34
C MET A 27 7.56 21.22 -30.86
N ALA A 28 7.48 21.08 -32.18
CA ALA A 28 6.63 20.05 -32.79
C ALA A 28 7.46 19.11 -33.67
N ASP A 29 8.45 18.45 -33.11
CA ASP A 29 9.03 17.23 -33.67
C ASP A 29 9.86 16.53 -32.58
N ALA A 30 9.18 16.13 -31.49
CA ALA A 30 9.65 14.99 -30.73
C ALA A 30 9.42 13.76 -31.62
N PRO A 31 10.46 12.95 -31.93
CA PRO A 31 10.26 11.75 -32.71
C PRO A 31 9.15 10.91 -32.03
N ALA A 32 8.11 10.59 -32.80
CA ALA A 32 7.09 9.64 -32.37
C ALA A 32 7.83 8.45 -31.77
N ARG A 33 7.64 8.21 -30.47
CA ARG A 33 8.13 6.98 -29.84
C ARG A 33 7.63 5.85 -30.74
N ALA A 34 8.57 5.14 -31.38
CA ALA A 34 8.28 3.95 -32.13
C ALA A 34 7.31 3.12 -31.24
N GLN A 35 6.15 2.83 -31.77
CA GLN A 35 5.24 1.87 -31.15
C GLN A 35 6.05 0.60 -30.99
N GLY A 36 6.52 0.35 -29.77
CA GLY A 36 7.32 -0.82 -29.48
C GLY A 36 6.53 -2.03 -29.96
N ALA A 37 7.21 -2.90 -30.70
CA ALA A 37 6.68 -4.21 -31.07
C ALA A 37 6.02 -4.79 -29.82
N ALA A 38 4.79 -5.28 -29.96
CA ALA A 38 4.05 -5.92 -28.87
C ALA A 38 5.00 -6.90 -28.18
N ALA A 39 5.26 -6.70 -26.88
CA ALA A 39 6.11 -7.60 -26.13
C ALA A 39 5.60 -9.02 -26.36
N PRO A 40 6.50 -10.00 -26.61
CA PRO A 40 6.07 -11.38 -26.84
C PRO A 40 5.16 -11.81 -25.71
N ALA A 41 4.08 -12.51 -26.04
CA ALA A 41 3.11 -13.01 -25.07
C ALA A 41 3.90 -13.77 -23.98
N ARG A 42 3.95 -13.21 -22.78
CA ARG A 42 4.64 -13.86 -21.64
C ARG A 42 3.98 -15.22 -21.43
N THR A 43 4.75 -16.28 -21.58
CA THR A 43 4.32 -17.61 -21.16
C THR A 43 4.09 -17.51 -19.67
N LEU A 44 2.83 -17.61 -19.24
CA LEU A 44 2.50 -17.55 -17.83
C LEU A 44 3.14 -18.74 -17.11
N ALA A 45 3.89 -18.47 -16.05
CA ALA A 45 4.47 -19.52 -15.24
C ALA A 45 3.36 -20.47 -14.73
N PRO A 46 3.64 -21.78 -14.63
CA PRO A 46 2.71 -22.73 -14.02
C PRO A 46 2.31 -22.27 -12.62
N ILE A 47 1.03 -22.47 -12.27
CA ILE A 47 0.56 -22.17 -10.92
C ILE A 47 1.15 -23.23 -9.97
N PRO A 48 1.96 -22.83 -8.96
CA PRO A 48 2.51 -23.77 -8.01
C PRO A 48 1.40 -24.42 -7.18
N GLU A 49 1.50 -25.70 -6.88
CA GLU A 49 0.54 -26.35 -5.95
C GLU A 49 0.62 -25.72 -4.54
N GLY A 50 1.81 -25.26 -4.14
CA GLY A 50 2.08 -24.58 -2.89
C GLY A 50 2.02 -25.50 -1.66
N ASP A 51 2.88 -25.23 -0.70
CA ASP A 51 2.85 -25.88 0.62
C ASP A 51 2.29 -24.89 1.66
N VAL A 52 1.03 -25.07 2.04
CA VAL A 52 0.35 -24.23 3.03
C VAL A 52 1.05 -24.27 4.39
N ASN A 53 1.55 -25.42 4.81
CA ASN A 53 2.24 -25.54 6.11
C ASN A 53 3.56 -24.76 6.10
N ALA A 54 4.28 -24.79 4.97
CA ALA A 54 5.45 -23.96 4.79
C ALA A 54 5.10 -22.46 4.82
N LEU A 55 3.98 -22.05 4.22
CA LEU A 55 3.49 -20.67 4.29
C LEU A 55 3.11 -20.25 5.71
N ILE A 56 2.36 -21.09 6.44
CA ILE A 56 1.98 -20.85 7.83
C ILE A 56 3.24 -20.61 8.67
N LYS A 57 4.23 -21.49 8.55
CA LYS A 57 5.50 -21.37 9.28
C LYS A 57 6.31 -20.14 8.87
N LYS A 58 6.47 -19.92 7.57
CA LYS A 58 7.33 -18.85 7.03
C LYS A 58 6.78 -17.45 7.34
N TYR A 59 5.46 -17.26 7.19
CA TYR A 59 4.83 -15.94 7.33
C TYR A 59 4.08 -15.75 8.66
N GLY A 60 4.09 -16.76 9.53
CA GLY A 60 3.38 -16.69 10.80
C GLY A 60 1.88 -16.52 10.62
N LEU A 61 1.28 -17.21 9.63
CA LEU A 61 -0.17 -17.18 9.43
C LEU A 61 -0.87 -17.74 10.67
N ILE A 62 -1.88 -17.03 11.12
CA ILE A 62 -2.59 -17.39 12.35
C ILE A 62 -3.87 -18.12 11.96
N GLU A 63 -4.04 -19.33 12.49
CA GLU A 63 -5.33 -20.02 12.46
C GLU A 63 -6.29 -19.42 13.46
N SER A 64 -7.56 -19.31 13.08
CA SER A 64 -8.61 -18.88 13.98
C SER A 64 -8.75 -19.83 15.17
N LYS A 65 -9.14 -19.30 16.32
CA LYS A 65 -9.43 -20.13 17.52
C LYS A 65 -10.63 -21.04 17.26
N GLN A 66 -11.67 -20.50 16.63
CA GLN A 66 -12.92 -21.15 16.27
C GLN A 66 -12.90 -21.61 14.82
N THR A 67 -13.68 -22.60 14.50
CA THR A 67 -13.93 -23.09 13.14
C THR A 67 -14.87 -22.13 12.38
N ALA A 68 -14.90 -22.21 11.06
CA ALA A 68 -15.85 -21.45 10.23
C ALA A 68 -17.31 -21.76 10.65
N LYS A 69 -17.62 -23.01 11.03
CA LYS A 69 -18.94 -23.39 11.52
C LYS A 69 -19.35 -22.69 12.81
N GLU A 70 -18.39 -22.44 13.71
CA GLU A 70 -18.64 -21.76 14.98
C GLU A 70 -18.71 -20.24 14.82
N MET A 71 -17.96 -19.67 13.84
CA MET A 71 -17.91 -18.22 13.61
C MET A 71 -19.08 -17.71 12.75
N VAL A 72 -19.61 -18.55 11.86
CA VAL A 72 -20.66 -18.15 10.91
C VAL A 72 -22.00 -18.65 11.40
N PRO A 73 -22.94 -17.76 11.79
CA PRO A 73 -24.30 -18.17 12.14
C PRO A 73 -24.96 -18.95 11.01
N ASP A 74 -25.65 -20.02 11.33
CA ASP A 74 -26.36 -20.87 10.37
C ASP A 74 -25.45 -21.33 9.21
N TRP A 75 -24.22 -21.68 9.52
CA TRP A 75 -23.28 -22.17 8.53
C TRP A 75 -23.82 -23.39 7.80
N THR A 76 -23.75 -23.35 6.47
CA THR A 76 -24.00 -24.49 5.61
C THR A 76 -22.84 -24.62 4.62
N LYS A 77 -22.64 -25.84 4.11
CA LYS A 77 -21.64 -26.03 3.05
C LYS A 77 -21.96 -25.08 1.87
N PRO A 78 -21.00 -24.22 1.44
CA PRO A 78 -21.25 -23.27 0.38
C PRO A 78 -21.58 -24.00 -0.94
N LYS A 79 -22.49 -23.43 -1.73
CA LYS A 79 -22.89 -23.93 -3.05
C LYS A 79 -22.23 -23.13 -4.18
N MET A 80 -22.00 -21.84 -3.95
CA MET A 80 -21.42 -20.95 -4.96
C MET A 80 -20.49 -19.91 -4.33
N MET A 81 -19.37 -19.63 -5.02
CA MET A 81 -18.46 -18.55 -4.67
C MET A 81 -18.17 -17.68 -5.90
N LEU A 82 -18.22 -16.35 -5.73
CA LEU A 82 -17.69 -15.41 -6.73
C LEU A 82 -16.19 -15.24 -6.49
N VAL A 83 -15.40 -15.36 -7.54
CA VAL A 83 -13.94 -15.30 -7.48
C VAL A 83 -13.44 -14.22 -8.41
N ALA A 84 -12.75 -13.23 -7.87
CA ALA A 84 -12.12 -12.17 -8.67
C ALA A 84 -10.83 -12.69 -9.31
N VAL A 85 -10.93 -13.21 -10.53
CA VAL A 85 -9.83 -13.85 -11.25
C VAL A 85 -9.93 -13.62 -12.76
N ASP A 86 -8.78 -13.29 -13.40
CA ASP A 86 -8.71 -13.08 -14.86
C ASP A 86 -8.23 -14.33 -15.64
N ARG A 87 -7.59 -15.28 -14.92
CA ARG A 87 -6.95 -16.46 -15.52
C ARG A 87 -7.85 -17.69 -15.42
N PRO A 88 -8.30 -18.27 -16.55
CA PRO A 88 -9.10 -19.50 -16.54
C PRO A 88 -8.39 -20.71 -15.88
N ASP A 89 -7.08 -20.84 -16.09
CA ASP A 89 -6.26 -21.88 -15.46
C ASP A 89 -6.20 -21.72 -13.92
N ARG A 90 -6.20 -20.47 -13.42
CA ARG A 90 -6.29 -20.17 -11.99
C ARG A 90 -7.64 -20.60 -11.42
N LEU A 91 -8.72 -20.29 -12.11
CA LEU A 91 -10.05 -20.72 -11.68
C LEU A 91 -10.15 -22.26 -11.63
N ALA A 92 -9.63 -22.94 -12.66
CA ALA A 92 -9.58 -24.41 -12.71
C ALA A 92 -8.74 -25.01 -11.57
N TRP A 93 -7.62 -24.34 -11.21
CA TRP A 93 -6.77 -24.75 -10.08
C TRP A 93 -7.48 -24.57 -8.73
N LEU A 94 -8.23 -23.48 -8.54
CA LEU A 94 -9.05 -23.25 -7.35
C LEU A 94 -10.19 -24.27 -7.26
N GLN A 95 -10.83 -24.59 -8.39
CA GLN A 95 -11.94 -25.57 -8.46
C GLN A 95 -11.53 -26.94 -7.95
N LYS A 96 -10.28 -27.37 -8.12
CA LYS A 96 -9.77 -28.64 -7.58
C LYS A 96 -9.83 -28.72 -6.05
N ALA A 97 -9.73 -27.59 -5.33
CA ALA A 97 -9.82 -27.55 -3.87
C ALA A 97 -11.26 -27.63 -3.36
N VAL A 98 -12.22 -27.24 -4.18
CA VAL A 98 -13.66 -27.18 -3.83
C VAL A 98 -14.51 -27.76 -4.97
N PRO A 99 -14.38 -29.07 -5.29
CA PRO A 99 -14.97 -29.66 -6.50
C PRO A 99 -16.50 -29.57 -6.54
N ASP A 100 -17.15 -29.57 -5.38
CA ASP A 100 -18.61 -29.53 -5.24
C ASP A 100 -19.20 -28.11 -5.16
N VAL A 101 -18.36 -27.07 -5.22
CA VAL A 101 -18.78 -25.67 -5.14
C VAL A 101 -18.72 -25.05 -6.53
N LYS A 102 -19.78 -24.38 -6.95
CA LYS A 102 -19.76 -23.63 -8.20
C LYS A 102 -18.89 -22.37 -8.06
N LEU A 103 -17.81 -22.27 -8.80
CA LEU A 103 -17.02 -21.06 -8.89
C LEU A 103 -17.44 -20.21 -10.11
N VAL A 104 -17.70 -18.92 -9.86
CA VAL A 104 -18.02 -17.95 -10.90
C VAL A 104 -16.92 -16.90 -10.91
N ALA A 105 -16.18 -16.81 -12.03
CA ALA A 105 -15.15 -15.80 -12.21
C ALA A 105 -15.75 -14.41 -12.41
N VAL A 106 -15.20 -13.41 -11.75
CA VAL A 106 -15.45 -11.98 -11.97
C VAL A 106 -14.14 -11.32 -12.37
N ARG A 107 -14.19 -10.46 -13.38
CA ARG A 107 -12.96 -9.82 -13.89
C ARG A 107 -12.23 -9.03 -12.81
N GLN A 108 -10.90 -9.11 -12.84
CA GLN A 108 -10.05 -8.33 -11.94
C GLN A 108 -9.76 -6.91 -12.42
N ARG A 109 -9.94 -6.60 -13.70
CA ARG A 109 -9.51 -5.35 -14.36
C ARG A 109 -10.65 -4.53 -14.98
N GLY A 110 -11.88 -4.78 -14.57
CA GLY A 110 -13.02 -4.00 -15.03
C GLY A 110 -13.18 -2.67 -14.32
N THR A 111 -13.97 -1.75 -14.89
CA THR A 111 -14.49 -0.61 -14.14
C THR A 111 -15.48 -1.09 -13.06
N PRO A 112 -15.76 -0.29 -11.99
CA PRO A 112 -16.76 -0.68 -11.00
C PRO A 112 -18.09 -1.11 -11.62
N ALA A 113 -18.60 -0.36 -12.60
CA ALA A 113 -19.85 -0.68 -13.30
C ALA A 113 -19.79 -2.00 -14.06
N GLN A 114 -18.65 -2.30 -14.71
CA GLN A 114 -18.46 -3.58 -15.41
C GLN A 114 -18.39 -4.76 -14.44
N ASN A 115 -17.70 -4.59 -13.31
CA ASN A 115 -17.59 -5.62 -12.28
C ASN A 115 -18.95 -5.91 -11.64
N VAL A 116 -19.74 -4.86 -11.35
CA VAL A 116 -21.13 -5.02 -10.87
C VAL A 116 -21.98 -5.76 -11.89
N ALA A 117 -21.99 -5.33 -13.16
CA ALA A 117 -22.79 -5.97 -14.20
C ALA A 117 -22.45 -7.46 -14.39
N GLU A 118 -21.19 -7.84 -14.22
CA GLU A 118 -20.72 -9.22 -14.35
C GLU A 118 -21.11 -10.07 -13.13
N ALA A 119 -21.00 -9.52 -11.91
CA ALA A 119 -21.22 -10.25 -10.66
C ALA A 119 -22.69 -10.28 -10.21
N LEU A 120 -23.45 -9.22 -10.49
CA LEU A 120 -24.81 -9.03 -9.98
C LEU A 120 -25.79 -10.18 -10.27
N PRO A 121 -25.77 -10.84 -11.45
CA PRO A 121 -26.66 -11.97 -11.75
C PRO A 121 -26.46 -13.17 -10.83
N TYR A 122 -25.30 -13.26 -10.16
CA TYR A 122 -24.94 -14.39 -9.28
C TYR A 122 -24.87 -13.99 -7.82
N ALA A 123 -24.92 -12.69 -7.51
CA ALA A 123 -24.67 -12.18 -6.15
C ALA A 123 -25.64 -12.76 -5.13
N ALA A 124 -26.95 -12.89 -5.47
CA ALA A 124 -27.97 -13.39 -4.54
C ALA A 124 -27.73 -14.83 -4.06
N ASP A 125 -27.11 -15.65 -4.91
CA ASP A 125 -26.86 -17.07 -4.64
C ASP A 125 -25.45 -17.33 -4.11
N ALA A 126 -24.57 -16.30 -4.06
CA ALA A 126 -23.19 -16.45 -3.65
C ALA A 126 -23.07 -16.56 -2.12
N ASP A 127 -22.42 -17.62 -1.64
CA ASP A 127 -22.11 -17.85 -0.23
C ASP A 127 -20.81 -17.16 0.19
N ALA A 128 -19.90 -16.89 -0.75
CA ALA A 128 -18.62 -16.24 -0.49
C ALA A 128 -18.13 -15.40 -1.67
N PHE A 129 -17.37 -14.35 -1.33
CA PHE A 129 -16.60 -13.52 -2.27
C PHE A 129 -15.11 -13.73 -2.03
N VAL A 130 -14.36 -14.18 -3.03
CA VAL A 130 -12.94 -14.51 -2.95
C VAL A 130 -12.12 -13.61 -3.88
N GLY A 131 -11.04 -13.04 -3.37
CA GLY A 131 -10.28 -12.00 -4.08
C GLY A 131 -11.01 -10.65 -4.07
N ALA A 132 -11.90 -10.47 -3.08
CA ALA A 132 -12.73 -9.28 -2.94
C ALA A 132 -11.90 -8.08 -2.50
N GLN A 133 -11.90 -7.03 -3.32
CA GLN A 133 -11.39 -5.70 -3.00
C GLN A 133 -12.04 -4.67 -3.94
N PRO A 134 -12.14 -3.39 -3.58
CA PRO A 134 -12.60 -2.38 -4.51
C PRO A 134 -11.65 -2.23 -5.73
N PRO A 135 -12.16 -1.99 -6.91
CA PRO A 135 -13.58 -1.90 -7.28
C PRO A 135 -14.19 -3.22 -7.80
N ARG A 136 -13.81 -4.36 -7.23
CA ARG A 136 -14.20 -5.69 -7.73
C ARG A 136 -15.47 -6.20 -7.07
N LEU A 137 -15.32 -6.92 -5.94
CA LEU A 137 -16.44 -7.53 -5.23
C LEU A 137 -16.83 -6.77 -3.96
N CYS A 138 -15.96 -5.92 -3.40
CA CYS A 138 -16.29 -5.02 -2.30
C CYS A 138 -16.97 -3.75 -2.84
N ILE A 139 -18.20 -3.90 -3.28
CA ILE A 139 -19.05 -2.84 -3.83
C ILE A 139 -20.40 -2.92 -3.14
N GLU A 140 -20.91 -1.80 -2.64
CA GLU A 140 -22.14 -1.74 -1.84
C GLU A 140 -23.33 -2.45 -2.49
N ASP A 141 -23.55 -2.22 -3.80
CA ASP A 141 -24.66 -2.83 -4.53
C ASP A 141 -24.55 -4.37 -4.59
N LEU A 142 -23.33 -4.91 -4.73
CA LEU A 142 -23.12 -6.35 -4.71
C LEU A 142 -23.32 -6.94 -3.32
N ILE A 143 -22.83 -6.26 -2.28
CA ILE A 143 -23.01 -6.71 -0.88
C ILE A 143 -24.51 -6.71 -0.52
N LYS A 144 -25.26 -5.68 -0.90
CA LYS A 144 -26.72 -5.62 -0.69
C LYS A 144 -27.47 -6.69 -1.46
N ALA A 145 -27.04 -7.03 -2.65
CA ALA A 145 -27.64 -8.09 -3.47
C ALA A 145 -27.31 -9.49 -2.97
N ALA A 146 -26.21 -9.68 -2.28
CA ALA A 146 -25.68 -10.99 -1.86
C ALA A 146 -26.39 -11.53 -0.59
N LYS A 147 -27.61 -12.07 -0.77
CA LYS A 147 -28.46 -12.53 0.33
C LYS A 147 -27.89 -13.70 1.12
N ASN A 148 -27.11 -14.56 0.46
CA ASN A 148 -26.51 -15.76 1.05
C ASN A 148 -25.08 -15.54 1.52
N LEU A 149 -24.48 -14.35 1.29
CA LEU A 149 -23.09 -14.06 1.62
C LEU A 149 -22.81 -14.25 3.10
N LYS A 150 -21.81 -15.07 3.40
CA LYS A 150 -21.36 -15.39 4.76
C LYS A 150 -19.87 -15.13 4.96
N TRP A 151 -19.07 -15.18 3.90
CA TRP A 151 -17.62 -15.06 3.95
C TRP A 151 -17.05 -14.17 2.84
N ILE A 152 -16.10 -13.31 3.21
CA ILE A 152 -15.34 -12.47 2.29
C ILE A 152 -13.85 -12.74 2.51
N GLN A 153 -13.12 -13.03 1.43
CA GLN A 153 -11.67 -13.16 1.42
C GLN A 153 -11.07 -12.00 0.61
N GLU A 154 -10.36 -11.11 1.29
CA GLU A 154 -9.60 -10.04 0.65
C GLU A 154 -8.15 -10.46 0.40
N PRO A 155 -7.57 -10.15 -0.79
CA PRO A 155 -6.16 -10.43 -1.07
C PRO A 155 -5.22 -9.37 -0.51
N GLY A 156 -5.74 -8.24 -0.05
CA GLY A 156 -4.98 -7.07 0.39
C GLY A 156 -4.55 -7.09 1.85
N ALA A 157 -3.83 -6.03 2.23
CA ALA A 157 -3.51 -5.67 3.60
C ALA A 157 -4.32 -4.46 4.08
N GLY A 158 -4.90 -3.68 3.16
CA GLY A 158 -5.72 -2.51 3.45
C GLY A 158 -7.20 -2.83 3.38
N ILE A 159 -7.72 -3.53 4.38
CA ILE A 159 -9.12 -3.98 4.42
C ILE A 159 -10.13 -2.85 4.65
N ASP A 160 -9.65 -1.64 4.99
CA ASP A 160 -10.46 -0.43 5.17
C ASP A 160 -11.30 -0.11 3.93
N ASP A 161 -10.75 -0.24 2.73
CA ASP A 161 -11.49 0.00 1.49
C ASP A 161 -12.71 -0.94 1.36
N CYS A 162 -12.55 -2.21 1.73
CA CYS A 162 -13.63 -3.18 1.70
C CYS A 162 -14.60 -2.98 2.87
N ARG A 163 -14.07 -2.68 4.07
CA ARG A 163 -14.88 -2.34 5.25
C ARG A 163 -15.80 -1.15 4.98
N ASP A 164 -15.24 -0.08 4.39
CA ASP A 164 -15.96 1.18 4.18
C ASP A 164 -16.89 1.10 2.96
N ALA A 165 -16.78 0.03 2.15
CA ALA A 165 -17.70 -0.21 1.03
C ALA A 165 -19.13 -0.56 1.47
N SER A 166 -19.35 -1.03 2.72
CA SER A 166 -20.68 -1.43 3.19
C SER A 166 -20.79 -1.39 4.71
N PRO A 167 -21.90 -0.81 5.24
CA PRO A 167 -22.19 -0.84 6.68
C PRO A 167 -22.25 -2.26 7.27
N GLU A 168 -22.68 -3.26 6.48
CA GLU A 168 -22.74 -4.65 6.91
C GLU A 168 -21.35 -5.25 7.11
N ILE A 169 -20.38 -4.92 6.26
CA ILE A 169 -18.98 -5.33 6.42
C ILE A 169 -18.40 -4.65 7.66
N ALA A 170 -18.57 -3.33 7.79
CA ALA A 170 -18.09 -2.57 8.93
C ALA A 170 -18.65 -3.09 10.27
N ALA A 171 -19.91 -3.53 10.28
CA ALA A 171 -20.55 -4.16 11.44
C ALA A 171 -20.07 -5.60 11.72
N GLY A 172 -19.20 -6.16 10.89
CA GLY A 172 -18.71 -7.55 11.06
C GLY A 172 -19.77 -8.62 10.81
N LYS A 173 -20.74 -8.35 9.93
CA LYS A 173 -21.81 -9.30 9.60
C LYS A 173 -21.29 -10.58 8.93
N PHE A 174 -20.13 -10.49 8.28
CA PHE A 174 -19.53 -11.57 7.51
C PHE A 174 -18.25 -12.05 8.18
N LEU A 175 -17.95 -13.35 8.08
CA LEU A 175 -16.60 -13.83 8.32
C LEU A 175 -15.67 -13.13 7.31
N PHE A 176 -14.58 -12.55 7.77
CA PHE A 176 -13.63 -11.82 6.92
C PHE A 176 -12.22 -12.38 7.10
N THR A 177 -11.54 -12.61 6.00
CA THR A 177 -10.14 -13.05 6.00
C THR A 177 -9.32 -12.19 5.03
N ASP A 178 -8.04 -11.96 5.32
CA ASP A 178 -7.18 -11.07 4.56
C ASP A 178 -5.81 -11.67 4.21
N GLY A 179 -5.04 -10.95 3.40
CA GLY A 179 -3.69 -11.30 2.97
C GLY A 179 -2.58 -10.54 3.67
N THR A 180 -2.84 -9.83 4.75
CA THR A 180 -1.91 -8.89 5.42
C THR A 180 -0.54 -9.50 5.71
N LYS A 181 -0.47 -10.75 6.16
CA LYS A 181 0.79 -11.44 6.48
C LYS A 181 1.64 -11.78 5.25
N LEU A 182 1.09 -11.71 4.05
CA LEU A 182 1.76 -12.09 2.81
C LEU A 182 2.17 -10.88 1.95
N LYS A 183 2.45 -9.74 2.57
CA LYS A 183 2.77 -8.47 1.92
C LYS A 183 4.20 -7.96 2.20
N GLY A 184 5.18 -8.87 2.29
CA GLY A 184 6.57 -8.51 2.53
C GLY A 184 7.19 -7.58 1.48
N ASN A 185 6.69 -7.61 0.23
CA ASN A 185 7.09 -6.66 -0.82
C ASN A 185 6.78 -5.19 -0.47
N VAL A 186 5.79 -4.92 0.37
CA VAL A 186 5.52 -3.58 0.89
C VAL A 186 6.60 -3.17 1.90
N ALA A 187 7.09 -4.11 2.71
CA ALA A 187 8.21 -3.89 3.61
C ALA A 187 9.50 -3.56 2.85
N GLU A 188 9.74 -4.23 1.71
CA GLU A 188 10.87 -3.92 0.81
C GLU A 188 10.80 -2.49 0.26
N ASN A 189 9.60 -2.00 -0.06
CA ASN A 189 9.40 -0.63 -0.50
C ASN A 189 9.72 0.39 0.61
N LEU A 190 9.23 0.14 1.85
CA LEU A 190 9.60 0.94 3.03
C LEU A 190 11.10 0.92 3.27
N LEU A 191 11.73 -0.24 3.18
CA LEU A 191 13.18 -0.39 3.33
C LEU A 191 13.92 0.43 2.27
N GLY A 192 13.48 0.36 1.01
CA GLY A 192 14.03 1.14 -0.10
C GLY A 192 13.93 2.65 0.15
N MET A 193 12.76 3.15 0.59
CA MET A 193 12.58 4.55 0.98
C MET A 193 13.49 4.94 2.14
N MET A 194 13.56 4.10 3.17
CA MET A 194 14.39 4.34 4.35
C MET A 194 15.86 4.51 3.96
N VAL A 195 16.42 3.56 3.23
CA VAL A 195 17.82 3.58 2.79
C VAL A 195 18.09 4.78 1.91
N THR A 196 17.24 5.04 0.93
CA THR A 196 17.34 6.18 0.01
C THR A 196 17.40 7.51 0.76
N LEU A 197 16.49 7.73 1.71
CA LEU A 197 16.43 8.97 2.47
C LEU A 197 17.55 9.09 3.50
N MET A 198 17.92 8.01 4.19
CA MET A 198 19.05 8.02 5.14
C MET A 198 20.37 8.33 4.45
N ARG A 199 20.60 7.76 3.26
CA ARG A 199 21.81 7.94 2.46
C ARG A 199 21.80 9.19 1.60
N ALA A 200 20.67 9.89 1.53
CA ALA A 200 20.44 11.05 0.65
C ALA A 200 20.62 10.72 -0.86
N GLU A 201 20.36 9.48 -1.26
CA GLU A 201 20.46 9.03 -2.65
C GLU A 201 19.48 9.78 -3.56
N ASP A 202 18.31 10.18 -3.04
CA ASP A 202 17.33 11.01 -3.72
C ASP A 202 17.90 12.38 -4.16
N LEU A 203 18.80 12.96 -3.36
CA LEU A 203 19.50 14.19 -3.72
C LEU A 203 20.58 13.95 -4.76
N GLN A 204 21.29 12.84 -4.68
CA GLN A 204 22.33 12.48 -5.64
C GLN A 204 21.75 12.26 -7.03
N VAL A 205 20.63 11.53 -7.15
CA VAL A 205 19.92 11.35 -8.42
C VAL A 205 19.49 12.69 -9.05
N LYS A 206 19.00 13.62 -8.22
CA LYS A 206 18.65 14.97 -8.69
C LYS A 206 19.85 15.75 -9.22
N MET A 207 21.06 15.50 -8.68
CA MET A 207 22.30 16.12 -9.17
C MET A 207 22.75 15.60 -10.53
N ASP A 208 22.63 14.31 -10.78
CA ASP A 208 22.98 13.71 -12.06
C ASP A 208 22.12 14.27 -13.20
N LEU A 209 20.91 14.72 -12.89
CA LEU A 209 20.02 15.40 -13.83
C LEU A 209 20.36 16.87 -14.07
N ALA A 210 21.27 17.46 -13.26
CA ALA A 210 21.68 18.86 -13.37
C ALA A 210 23.23 19.00 -13.22
N PRO A 211 24.01 18.72 -14.27
CA PRO A 211 25.47 18.51 -14.22
C PRO A 211 26.31 19.72 -13.79
N HIS A 212 25.71 20.84 -13.45
CA HIS A 212 26.40 22.06 -13.00
C HIS A 212 26.17 22.36 -11.50
N ILE A 213 25.55 21.45 -10.75
CA ILE A 213 25.28 21.69 -9.34
C ILE A 213 26.50 21.29 -8.51
N GLN A 214 26.91 22.20 -7.64
CA GLN A 214 27.91 21.95 -6.61
C GLN A 214 27.42 20.83 -5.68
N ARG A 215 28.36 20.12 -5.03
CA ARG A 215 28.06 19.05 -4.05
C ARG A 215 26.91 19.48 -3.15
N PRO A 216 25.80 18.72 -3.07
CA PRO A 216 24.64 19.15 -2.30
C PRO A 216 25.02 19.27 -0.84
N ASP A 217 24.41 20.22 -0.18
CA ASP A 217 24.32 20.17 1.26
C ASP A 217 23.38 19.02 1.64
N PHE A 218 23.97 17.94 2.09
CA PHE A 218 23.19 16.79 2.58
C PHE A 218 22.42 17.12 3.87
N GLY A 219 22.63 18.34 4.42
CA GLY A 219 22.04 18.74 5.68
C GLY A 219 22.41 17.75 6.80
N GLN A 220 21.38 17.22 7.46
CA GLN A 220 21.54 16.22 8.49
C GLN A 220 21.40 14.77 8.00
N ARG A 221 21.39 14.53 6.67
CA ARG A 221 21.30 13.22 6.04
C ARG A 221 22.67 12.68 5.61
N GLY A 222 22.69 11.52 4.97
CA GLY A 222 23.95 10.84 4.64
C GLY A 222 24.43 9.96 5.79
N TRP A 223 23.49 9.40 6.55
CA TRP A 223 23.78 8.63 7.75
C TRP A 223 24.30 7.24 7.44
N GLN A 224 25.14 6.73 8.33
CA GLN A 224 25.34 5.30 8.47
C GLN A 224 24.04 4.67 9.03
N ILE A 225 23.62 3.54 8.49
CA ILE A 225 22.37 2.85 8.90
C ILE A 225 22.56 2.14 10.25
N ALA A 226 23.67 1.36 10.36
CA ALA A 226 23.96 0.60 11.57
C ALA A 226 24.08 1.53 12.81
N GLY A 227 23.49 1.09 13.91
CA GLY A 227 23.46 1.81 15.19
C GLY A 227 22.38 2.91 15.27
N ARG A 228 21.59 3.14 14.21
CA ARG A 228 20.44 4.05 14.25
C ARG A 228 19.20 3.33 14.78
N THR A 229 18.27 4.11 15.33
CA THR A 229 17.01 3.59 15.86
C THR A 229 15.87 3.77 14.86
N LEU A 230 15.24 2.64 14.50
CA LEU A 230 13.98 2.61 13.76
C LEU A 230 12.82 2.41 14.73
N LEU A 231 11.79 3.26 14.65
CA LEU A 231 10.48 3.01 15.24
C LEU A 231 9.51 2.51 14.17
N VAL A 232 9.02 1.29 14.34
CA VAL A 232 7.96 0.72 13.50
C VAL A 232 6.61 0.96 14.17
N VAL A 233 5.79 1.84 13.59
CA VAL A 233 4.43 2.09 14.06
C VAL A 233 3.48 1.12 13.37
N GLY A 234 3.07 0.09 14.11
CA GLY A 234 2.28 -1.02 13.59
C GLY A 234 3.12 -2.27 13.30
N LEU A 235 3.36 -3.09 14.33
CA LEU A 235 4.08 -4.36 14.23
C LEU A 235 3.14 -5.49 13.77
N GLY A 236 2.53 -5.30 12.58
CA GLY A 236 1.78 -6.29 11.83
C GLY A 236 2.67 -7.08 10.88
N GLY A 237 2.12 -7.66 9.80
CA GLY A 237 2.91 -8.41 8.81
C GLY A 237 4.02 -7.56 8.18
N ILE A 238 3.64 -6.43 7.58
CA ILE A 238 4.57 -5.49 6.90
C ILE A 238 5.59 -4.93 7.91
N GLY A 239 5.12 -4.45 9.06
CA GLY A 239 6.02 -3.88 10.07
C GLY A 239 7.00 -4.90 10.66
N THR A 240 6.60 -6.16 10.80
CA THR A 240 7.49 -7.24 11.27
C THR A 240 8.57 -7.56 10.24
N ASP A 241 8.23 -7.61 8.96
CA ASP A 241 9.20 -7.84 7.89
C ASP A 241 10.21 -6.69 7.81
N LEU A 242 9.75 -5.42 7.84
CA LEU A 242 10.64 -4.26 7.90
C LEU A 242 11.54 -4.27 9.14
N ALA A 243 11.00 -4.60 10.31
CA ALA A 243 11.76 -4.69 11.55
C ALA A 243 12.90 -5.71 11.46
N ARG A 244 12.62 -6.90 10.91
CA ARG A 244 13.63 -7.95 10.67
C ARG A 244 14.73 -7.45 9.75
N ASP A 245 14.38 -6.83 8.64
CA ASP A 245 15.32 -6.40 7.63
C ASP A 245 16.18 -5.22 8.12
N ALA A 246 15.59 -4.29 8.88
CA ALA A 246 16.31 -3.19 9.52
C ALA A 246 17.27 -3.70 10.61
N HIS A 247 16.85 -4.67 11.42
CA HIS A 247 17.72 -5.33 12.40
C HIS A 247 18.93 -5.99 11.73
N ALA A 248 18.71 -6.69 10.60
CA ALA A 248 19.78 -7.30 9.82
C ALA A 248 20.78 -6.27 9.25
N LEU A 249 20.37 -5.03 9.05
CA LEU A 249 21.23 -3.89 8.69
C LEU A 249 21.94 -3.26 9.90
N GLY A 250 21.76 -3.80 11.10
CA GLY A 250 22.39 -3.33 12.32
C GLY A 250 21.68 -2.15 12.99
N MET A 251 20.41 -1.90 12.71
CA MET A 251 19.61 -0.90 13.42
C MET A 251 19.12 -1.44 14.77
N HIS A 252 18.93 -0.53 15.73
CA HIS A 252 18.08 -0.77 16.88
C HIS A 252 16.62 -0.63 16.46
N VAL A 253 15.79 -1.61 16.80
CA VAL A 253 14.39 -1.61 16.38
C VAL A 253 13.47 -1.54 17.57
N ILE A 254 12.65 -0.50 17.65
CA ILE A 254 11.53 -0.40 18.58
C ILE A 254 10.23 -0.35 17.78
N ALA A 255 9.13 -0.77 18.38
CA ALA A 255 7.86 -0.83 17.65
C ALA A 255 6.68 -0.48 18.55
N THR A 256 5.52 -0.18 17.91
CA THR A 256 4.23 -0.16 18.59
C THR A 256 3.25 -1.13 17.94
N ARG A 257 2.34 -1.66 18.76
CA ARG A 257 1.19 -2.45 18.30
C ARG A 257 0.01 -2.30 19.26
N ALA A 258 -1.20 -2.57 18.76
CA ALA A 258 -2.42 -2.39 19.55
C ALA A 258 -2.69 -3.52 20.56
N SER A 259 -2.10 -4.71 20.38
CA SER A 259 -2.57 -5.94 21.02
C SER A 259 -1.77 -6.41 22.23
N SER A 260 -0.46 -6.16 22.28
CA SER A 260 0.41 -6.64 23.36
C SER A 260 1.81 -6.02 23.29
N HIS A 261 2.60 -6.17 24.35
CA HIS A 261 4.04 -5.86 24.38
C HIS A 261 4.91 -6.99 23.79
N GLU A 262 4.30 -8.06 23.29
CA GLU A 262 5.05 -9.18 22.73
C GLU A 262 5.51 -8.87 21.31
N GLY A 263 6.70 -9.33 20.96
CA GLY A 263 7.28 -9.19 19.62
C GLY A 263 8.37 -10.22 19.37
N PRO A 264 8.89 -10.28 18.14
CA PRO A 264 10.02 -11.14 17.81
C PRO A 264 11.30 -10.63 18.48
N ASP A 265 12.29 -11.52 18.63
CA ASP A 265 13.57 -11.29 19.32
C ASP A 265 14.47 -10.25 18.63
N PHE A 266 14.23 -9.92 17.38
CA PHE A 266 14.91 -8.86 16.64
C PHE A 266 14.30 -7.46 16.86
N VAL A 267 13.31 -7.31 17.75
CA VAL A 267 12.72 -6.02 18.16
C VAL A 267 13.07 -5.75 19.62
N ASP A 268 13.86 -4.71 19.86
CA ASP A 268 14.38 -4.40 21.20
C ASP A 268 13.29 -4.00 22.21
N TYR A 269 12.22 -3.36 21.73
CA TYR A 269 11.07 -2.97 22.55
C TYR A 269 9.78 -2.88 21.75
N VAL A 270 8.70 -3.44 22.30
CA VAL A 270 7.35 -3.32 21.73
C VAL A 270 6.45 -2.61 22.73
N GLY A 271 6.05 -1.38 22.40
CA GLY A 271 5.06 -0.59 23.15
C GLY A 271 3.64 -0.79 22.64
N LEU A 272 2.67 -0.39 23.46
CA LEU A 272 1.28 -0.26 23.00
C LEU A 272 1.10 1.05 22.22
N SER A 273 -0.03 1.18 21.50
CA SER A 273 -0.31 2.36 20.67
C SER A 273 -0.31 3.67 21.45
N ASN A 274 -0.72 3.66 22.73
CA ASN A 274 -0.72 4.84 23.58
C ASN A 274 0.68 5.27 24.06
N GLU A 275 1.71 4.43 23.88
CA GLU A 275 3.09 4.75 24.17
C GLU A 275 3.82 5.43 23.01
N LEU A 276 3.18 5.55 21.84
CA LEU A 276 3.77 6.18 20.66
C LEU A 276 4.36 7.58 20.96
N PRO A 277 3.70 8.48 21.72
CA PRO A 277 4.23 9.81 22.03
C PRO A 277 5.55 9.79 22.80
N ASP A 278 5.83 8.73 23.55
CA ASP A 278 7.07 8.59 24.35
C ASP A 278 8.18 7.85 23.57
N LEU A 279 7.80 7.07 22.58
CA LEU A 279 8.72 6.30 21.73
C LEU A 279 9.22 7.10 20.54
N ILE A 280 8.38 7.96 19.95
CA ILE A 280 8.69 8.65 18.70
C ILE A 280 9.92 9.55 18.80
N GLY A 281 10.16 10.15 19.98
CA GLY A 281 11.34 10.97 20.26
C GLY A 281 12.66 10.18 20.39
N LYS A 282 12.61 8.84 20.43
CA LYS A 282 13.78 7.98 20.51
C LYS A 282 14.32 7.56 19.15
N ALA A 283 13.52 7.71 18.10
CA ALA A 283 13.80 7.19 16.79
C ALA A 283 14.54 8.18 15.88
N ASP A 284 15.48 7.67 15.10
CA ASP A 284 16.11 8.39 14.00
C ASP A 284 15.23 8.27 12.72
N VAL A 285 14.53 7.15 12.59
CA VAL A 285 13.57 6.89 11.53
C VAL A 285 12.25 6.42 12.14
N VAL A 286 11.14 6.97 11.70
CA VAL A 286 9.77 6.55 12.03
C VAL A 286 9.14 5.96 10.78
N ALA A 287 8.80 4.67 10.81
CA ALA A 287 8.16 3.97 9.72
C ALA A 287 6.73 3.56 10.10
N VAL A 288 5.75 3.98 9.31
CA VAL A 288 4.33 3.74 9.58
C VAL A 288 3.81 2.59 8.71
N ALA A 289 3.37 1.52 9.38
CA ALA A 289 2.71 0.35 8.80
C ALA A 289 1.43 -0.02 9.58
N ALA A 290 0.81 0.99 10.22
CA ALA A 290 -0.43 0.84 10.98
C ALA A 290 -1.65 0.89 10.04
N PRO A 291 -2.74 0.17 10.35
CA PRO A 291 -3.97 0.24 9.58
C PRO A 291 -4.69 1.60 9.78
N TYR A 292 -5.51 1.98 8.81
CA TYR A 292 -6.43 3.08 8.97
C TYR A 292 -7.67 2.65 9.77
N THR A 293 -7.86 3.31 10.89
CA THR A 293 -9.03 3.14 11.77
C THR A 293 -9.47 4.51 12.29
N PRO A 294 -10.65 4.65 12.91
CA PRO A 294 -11.03 5.91 13.56
C PRO A 294 -10.00 6.41 14.57
N GLU A 295 -9.30 5.50 15.28
CA GLU A 295 -8.31 5.84 16.31
C GLU A 295 -6.96 6.28 15.71
N THR A 296 -6.63 5.82 14.50
CA THR A 296 -5.37 6.17 13.82
C THR A 296 -5.51 7.35 12.86
N LYS A 297 -6.74 7.82 12.60
CA LYS A 297 -7.00 8.98 11.75
C LYS A 297 -6.32 10.23 12.32
N GLY A 298 -5.46 10.85 11.51
CA GLY A 298 -4.75 12.09 11.87
C GLY A 298 -3.79 11.94 13.05
N MET A 299 -3.35 10.71 13.38
CA MET A 299 -2.46 10.47 14.52
C MET A 299 -1.09 11.12 14.38
N PHE A 300 -0.67 11.45 13.17
CA PHE A 300 0.54 12.22 12.89
C PHE A 300 0.18 13.65 12.52
N ASP A 301 -0.01 14.46 13.53
CA ASP A 301 -0.27 15.89 13.48
C ASP A 301 0.98 16.72 13.85
N ALA A 302 0.87 18.03 13.88
CA ALA A 302 1.95 18.95 14.25
C ALA A 302 2.54 18.63 15.62
N ALA A 303 1.73 18.23 16.59
CA ALA A 303 2.18 17.90 17.93
C ALA A 303 3.02 16.60 17.93
N MET A 304 2.62 15.61 17.15
CA MET A 304 3.35 14.36 17.01
C MET A 304 4.68 14.57 16.28
N PHE A 305 4.69 15.35 15.18
CA PHE A 305 5.94 15.69 14.48
C PHE A 305 6.91 16.49 15.36
N ALA A 306 6.42 17.39 16.20
CA ALA A 306 7.25 18.14 17.13
C ALA A 306 7.95 17.26 18.19
N ARG A 307 7.40 16.08 18.48
CA ARG A 307 8.02 15.10 19.40
C ARG A 307 9.13 14.26 18.78
N MET A 308 9.21 14.20 17.44
CA MET A 308 10.30 13.49 16.77
C MET A 308 11.66 14.10 17.09
N LYS A 309 12.72 13.31 17.01
CA LYS A 309 14.09 13.89 17.01
C LYS A 309 14.18 14.90 15.86
N LYS A 310 14.77 16.06 16.14
CA LYS A 310 15.02 17.03 15.09
C LYS A 310 15.86 16.43 13.96
N GLY A 311 15.38 16.54 12.74
CA GLY A 311 16.03 15.98 11.56
C GLY A 311 15.75 14.49 11.33
N ALA A 312 14.91 13.85 12.16
CA ALA A 312 14.51 12.46 11.94
C ALA A 312 13.78 12.28 10.60
N ILE A 313 13.78 11.05 10.10
CA ILE A 313 13.13 10.67 8.86
C ILE A 313 11.76 10.07 9.16
N PHE A 314 10.73 10.48 8.42
CA PHE A 314 9.39 9.92 8.48
C PHE A 314 9.05 9.18 7.18
N ILE A 315 8.65 7.91 7.26
CA ILE A 315 8.22 7.14 6.10
C ILE A 315 6.88 6.44 6.37
N SER A 316 6.02 6.35 5.36
CA SER A 316 4.71 5.72 5.48
C SER A 316 4.29 5.03 4.20
N THR A 317 3.84 3.77 4.33
CA THR A 317 3.12 3.02 3.30
C THR A 317 1.69 2.68 3.73
N SER A 318 1.20 3.34 4.77
CA SER A 318 -0.16 3.16 5.31
C SER A 318 -1.19 3.90 4.44
N ARG A 319 -2.12 4.57 5.07
CA ARG A 319 -3.07 5.46 4.39
C ARG A 319 -2.71 6.91 4.67
N GLU A 320 -2.96 7.78 3.70
CA GLU A 320 -2.76 9.22 3.83
C GLU A 320 -3.52 9.81 5.01
N GLN A 321 -4.69 9.28 5.33
CA GLN A 321 -5.54 9.75 6.42
C GLN A 321 -4.93 9.59 7.82
N LEU A 322 -3.84 8.83 7.99
CA LEU A 322 -3.10 8.76 9.25
C LEU A 322 -2.29 10.04 9.51
N VAL A 323 -1.99 10.79 8.46
CA VAL A 323 -1.10 11.95 8.47
C VAL A 323 -1.90 13.22 8.18
N VAL A 324 -1.67 14.26 8.97
CA VAL A 324 -2.12 15.62 8.64
C VAL A 324 -1.06 16.22 7.70
N GLU A 325 -1.29 16.12 6.39
CA GLU A 325 -0.30 16.47 5.36
C GLU A 325 0.24 17.90 5.45
N PRO A 326 -0.57 18.95 5.70
CA PRO A 326 -0.06 20.30 5.92
C PRO A 326 0.93 20.39 7.09
N ASP A 327 0.70 19.62 8.16
CA ASP A 327 1.56 19.60 9.33
C ASP A 327 2.89 18.90 9.04
N LEU A 328 2.86 17.78 8.27
CA LEU A 328 4.07 17.14 7.78
C LEU A 328 4.86 18.08 6.86
N ALA A 329 4.18 18.76 5.94
CA ALA A 329 4.83 19.72 5.04
C ALA A 329 5.52 20.86 5.81
N ALA A 330 4.88 21.38 6.85
CA ALA A 330 5.46 22.40 7.74
C ALA A 330 6.66 21.84 8.53
N ALA A 331 6.56 20.63 9.06
CA ALA A 331 7.64 19.97 9.79
C ALA A 331 8.88 19.70 8.90
N VAL A 332 8.66 19.31 7.64
CA VAL A 332 9.73 19.11 6.66
C VAL A 332 10.39 20.45 6.28
N LYS A 333 9.59 21.50 6.00
CA LYS A 333 10.09 22.85 5.66
C LYS A 333 10.90 23.48 6.80
N SER A 334 10.52 23.23 8.05
CA SER A 334 11.25 23.75 9.22
C SER A 334 12.51 22.93 9.57
N GLY A 335 12.69 21.75 8.97
CA GLY A 335 13.77 20.80 9.30
C GLY A 335 13.53 20.05 10.62
N GLN A 336 12.34 20.12 11.22
CA GLN A 336 11.94 19.28 12.34
C GLN A 336 11.90 17.82 11.89
N VAL A 337 11.31 17.55 10.74
CA VAL A 337 11.43 16.30 9.98
C VAL A 337 12.48 16.53 8.89
N GLY A 338 13.58 15.78 8.93
CA GLY A 338 14.72 15.96 8.03
C GLY A 338 14.43 15.52 6.59
N ALA A 339 13.63 14.45 6.44
CA ALA A 339 13.12 13.97 5.16
C ALA A 339 11.83 13.16 5.37
N ALA A 340 11.01 13.07 4.34
CA ALA A 340 9.81 12.24 4.36
C ALA A 340 9.72 11.33 3.14
N GLY A 341 9.30 10.08 3.34
CA GLY A 341 8.95 9.13 2.30
C GLY A 341 7.47 8.76 2.43
N PHE A 342 6.74 8.88 1.33
CA PHE A 342 5.31 8.70 1.38
C PHE A 342 4.81 7.89 0.18
N GLU A 343 4.17 6.76 0.47
CA GLU A 343 3.48 5.99 -0.55
C GLU A 343 2.02 6.40 -0.56
N ILE A 344 1.61 7.08 -1.62
CA ILE A 344 0.24 7.57 -1.75
C ILE A 344 -0.53 6.79 -2.81
N ASN A 345 -1.84 6.68 -2.57
CA ASN A 345 -2.76 6.17 -3.55
C ASN A 345 -3.00 7.29 -4.58
N ILE A 346 -2.20 7.34 -5.65
CA ILE A 346 -2.41 8.29 -6.74
C ILE A 346 -3.67 7.85 -7.50
N GLY A 347 -4.82 8.25 -6.99
CA GLY A 347 -6.02 8.37 -7.78
C GLY A 347 -6.06 9.75 -8.46
N PRO A 348 -6.94 9.98 -9.43
CA PRO A 348 -7.05 11.28 -10.12
C PRO A 348 -7.44 12.45 -9.19
N MET A 349 -7.45 12.29 -7.89
CA MET A 349 -8.09 13.19 -6.93
C MET A 349 -7.25 13.57 -5.70
N HIS A 350 -6.03 13.04 -5.53
CA HIS A 350 -5.24 13.41 -4.36
C HIS A 350 -3.84 13.86 -4.75
N GLU A 351 -3.60 15.16 -4.67
CA GLU A 351 -2.26 15.75 -4.67
C GLU A 351 -1.88 16.04 -3.21
N PRO A 352 -0.78 15.46 -2.68
CA PRO A 352 -0.37 15.69 -1.29
C PRO A 352 -0.14 17.16 -1.02
N GLU A 353 -0.93 17.73 -0.11
CA GLU A 353 -0.99 19.16 0.13
C GLU A 353 0.34 19.70 0.67
N GLY A 354 1.05 20.47 -0.14
CA GLY A 354 2.29 21.14 0.24
C GLY A 354 3.53 20.25 0.35
N LEU A 355 3.43 18.93 0.09
CA LEU A 355 4.58 18.00 0.08
C LEU A 355 5.21 17.87 -1.28
N TRP A 356 4.42 18.09 -2.34
CA TRP A 356 4.86 17.95 -3.71
C TRP A 356 5.99 18.95 -4.05
N GLY A 357 7.08 18.47 -4.65
CA GLY A 357 8.21 19.31 -5.04
C GLY A 357 9.18 19.70 -3.93
N LEU A 358 8.96 19.29 -2.68
CA LEU A 358 9.95 19.49 -1.63
C LEU A 358 11.19 18.62 -1.91
N PRO A 359 12.41 19.16 -1.78
CA PRO A 359 13.64 18.47 -2.21
C PRO A 359 13.96 17.22 -1.38
N ASN A 360 13.49 17.17 -0.14
CA ASN A 360 13.70 16.10 0.83
C ASN A 360 12.45 15.25 1.04
N VAL A 361 11.51 15.24 0.10
CA VAL A 361 10.33 14.39 0.09
C VAL A 361 10.39 13.41 -1.08
N LEU A 362 10.23 12.14 -0.78
CA LEU A 362 10.13 11.04 -1.75
C LEU A 362 8.69 10.52 -1.77
N ILE A 363 8.00 10.75 -2.88
CA ILE A 363 6.64 10.25 -3.07
C ILE A 363 6.68 9.13 -4.09
N THR A 364 6.13 7.98 -3.71
CA THR A 364 5.93 6.84 -4.61
C THR A 364 4.45 6.56 -4.78
N THR A 365 4.10 5.96 -5.91
CA THR A 365 2.74 5.48 -6.14
C THR A 365 2.50 4.23 -5.31
N HIS A 366 1.27 3.99 -4.90
CA HIS A 366 0.86 2.81 -4.12
C HIS A 366 1.04 1.51 -4.95
N GLN A 367 2.28 1.09 -5.09
CA GLN A 367 2.70 -0.06 -5.90
C GLN A 367 3.36 -1.13 -5.05
N GLY A 368 2.72 -1.51 -3.95
CA GLY A 368 3.20 -2.60 -3.11
C GLY A 368 3.29 -3.98 -3.79
N ALA A 369 3.11 -4.07 -5.11
CA ALA A 369 3.34 -5.29 -5.88
C ALA A 369 4.66 -5.18 -6.67
N PRO A 370 5.49 -6.23 -6.73
CA PRO A 370 6.70 -6.22 -7.52
C PRO A 370 6.35 -6.00 -9.00
N LEU A 371 7.04 -5.04 -9.64
CA LEU A 371 6.89 -4.76 -11.07
C LEU A 371 7.47 -5.89 -11.93
N VAL A 372 8.46 -6.61 -11.39
CA VAL A 372 9.13 -7.73 -12.02
C VAL A 372 9.39 -8.81 -10.98
N GLU A 373 8.95 -10.03 -11.26
CA GLU A 373 9.22 -11.20 -10.44
C GLU A 373 10.53 -11.85 -10.87
N ALA A 374 11.38 -12.26 -9.92
CA ALA A 374 12.59 -13.01 -10.23
C ALA A 374 12.23 -14.34 -10.89
N GLU A 375 13.01 -14.73 -11.90
CA GLU A 375 12.82 -16.01 -12.59
C GLU A 375 12.94 -17.18 -11.60
N GLY A 376 11.93 -18.04 -11.57
CA GLY A 376 11.87 -19.18 -10.64
C GLY A 376 11.47 -18.87 -9.20
N ALA A 377 11.27 -17.59 -8.84
CA ALA A 377 10.71 -17.25 -7.54
C ALA A 377 9.19 -17.47 -7.53
N VAL A 378 8.68 -18.11 -6.48
CA VAL A 378 7.24 -18.11 -6.19
C VAL A 378 6.88 -16.71 -5.72
N SER A 379 6.15 -15.97 -6.53
CA SER A 379 5.78 -14.60 -6.18
C SER A 379 4.94 -14.56 -4.93
N GLN A 380 4.98 -13.44 -4.22
CA GLN A 380 4.10 -13.23 -3.06
C GLN A 380 2.62 -13.30 -3.46
N ASN A 381 2.30 -12.90 -4.70
CA ASN A 381 0.95 -13.05 -5.24
C ASN A 381 0.55 -14.53 -5.36
N GLU A 382 1.49 -15.42 -5.71
CA GLU A 382 1.21 -16.86 -5.75
C GLU A 382 0.99 -17.43 -4.33
N ASN A 383 1.80 -17.03 -3.36
CA ASN A 383 1.60 -17.40 -1.95
C ASN A 383 0.22 -16.98 -1.43
N LEU A 384 -0.23 -15.79 -1.82
CA LEU A 384 -1.55 -15.29 -1.50
C LEU A 384 -2.66 -16.17 -2.10
N TRP A 385 -2.52 -16.58 -3.37
CA TRP A 385 -3.46 -17.48 -4.01
C TRP A 385 -3.48 -18.86 -3.36
N VAL A 386 -2.32 -19.37 -2.93
CA VAL A 386 -2.23 -20.64 -2.16
C VAL A 386 -2.99 -20.53 -0.85
N MET A 387 -2.85 -19.42 -0.10
CA MET A 387 -3.60 -19.18 1.13
C MET A 387 -5.11 -19.06 0.86
N MET A 388 -5.52 -18.29 -0.16
CA MET A 388 -6.93 -18.14 -0.52
C MET A 388 -7.56 -19.48 -0.90
N ARG A 389 -6.85 -20.30 -1.71
CA ARG A 389 -7.28 -21.66 -2.06
C ARG A 389 -7.50 -22.53 -0.82
N GLU A 390 -6.57 -22.48 0.12
CA GLU A 390 -6.70 -23.22 1.38
C GLU A 390 -7.87 -22.70 2.21
N ASN A 391 -8.08 -21.39 2.30
CA ASN A 391 -9.25 -20.83 2.98
C ASN A 391 -10.57 -21.26 2.31
N MET A 392 -10.62 -21.35 0.97
CA MET A 392 -11.81 -21.90 0.27
C MET A 392 -12.07 -23.34 0.68
N ARG A 393 -11.04 -24.19 0.73
CA ARG A 393 -11.15 -25.57 1.19
C ARG A 393 -11.63 -25.63 2.65
N ARG A 394 -10.99 -24.87 3.55
CA ARG A 394 -11.32 -24.83 4.98
C ARG A 394 -12.73 -24.32 5.24
N TYR A 395 -13.13 -23.25 4.56
CA TYR A 395 -14.49 -22.73 4.67
C TYR A 395 -15.53 -23.76 4.21
N THR A 396 -15.28 -24.44 3.09
CA THR A 396 -16.16 -25.48 2.55
C THR A 396 -16.29 -26.70 3.48
N ALA A 397 -15.21 -27.03 4.19
CA ALA A 397 -15.19 -28.09 5.20
C ALA A 397 -15.70 -27.62 6.57
N GLY A 398 -15.86 -26.31 6.77
CA GLY A 398 -16.23 -25.70 8.05
C GLY A 398 -15.14 -25.78 9.10
N GLU A 399 -13.89 -25.75 8.69
CA GLU A 399 -12.67 -25.82 9.53
C GLU A 399 -12.24 -24.45 10.05
N LYS A 400 -11.12 -24.41 10.80
CA LYS A 400 -10.46 -23.17 11.21
C LYS A 400 -9.91 -22.43 10.00
N MET A 401 -10.07 -21.11 9.97
CA MET A 401 -9.63 -20.25 8.87
C MET A 401 -8.26 -19.64 9.14
N LEU A 402 -7.52 -19.29 8.08
CA LEU A 402 -6.27 -18.53 8.16
C LEU A 402 -6.55 -17.03 8.06
N SER A 403 -5.84 -16.23 8.87
CA SER A 403 -5.84 -14.76 8.80
C SER A 403 -7.25 -14.14 8.88
N VAL A 404 -8.00 -14.50 9.93
CA VAL A 404 -9.31 -13.89 10.21
C VAL A 404 -9.12 -12.47 10.73
N ALA A 405 -9.77 -11.49 10.10
CA ALA A 405 -9.81 -10.10 10.54
C ALA A 405 -10.99 -9.86 11.51
N GLU A 406 -10.71 -9.13 12.59
CA GLU A 406 -11.71 -8.76 13.60
C GLU A 406 -12.31 -7.37 13.31
N ILE A 407 -12.93 -7.17 12.13
CA ILE A 407 -13.37 -5.87 11.62
C ILE A 407 -14.24 -5.11 12.64
N ALA A 408 -15.30 -5.75 13.16
CA ALA A 408 -16.21 -5.11 14.11
C ALA A 408 -15.54 -4.70 15.42
N LYS A 409 -14.45 -5.37 15.82
CA LYS A 409 -13.77 -5.14 17.09
C LYS A 409 -12.59 -4.20 16.99
N ARG A 410 -11.84 -4.28 15.90
CA ARG A 410 -10.56 -3.58 15.73
C ARG A 410 -10.53 -2.66 14.53
N GLY A 411 -11.53 -2.73 13.64
CA GLY A 411 -11.55 -2.02 12.37
C GLY A 411 -10.64 -2.62 11.30
N TYR A 412 -9.95 -3.74 11.62
CA TYR A 412 -9.02 -4.42 10.70
C TYR A 412 -8.86 -5.89 11.05
#